data_6d0ca9765563118a194168b2cf4924b0
#
_entry.id   6d0ca9765563118a194168b2cf4924b0
#
_cell.length_a   1.000
_cell.length_b   1.000
_cell.length_c   1.000
_cell.angle_alpha   90.00
_cell.angle_beta   90.00
_cell.angle_gamma   90.00
#
_symmetry.space_group_name_H-M   'P 1'
#
loop_
_entity.id
_entity.type
_entity.pdbx_description
1 polymer ?
#
loop_
_entity_poly.entity_id
_entity_poly.type
_entity_poly.pdbx_seq_one_letter_code
_entity_poly.pdbx_strand_id
1 'polypeptide(L)'
;MRKPFEDVFEDQTKLGTKVQTDEYHESGAHIIVDQGQEQIAGYTDREEGIFSTVPAIIFGDHTRIIKFVDEPFFLGADGVKVLRCKLPGANYRYLYYALRYAKIPNTGYNRHFKWLKEVQIAYPDAKRQEEIVSVLDGISKIIAARQRQLRALDTLIKARFVEMFGDPVTNSMNWEKKRFDSLCENLDGRRRPITSTDRIAGPYPYYGASGIVDHVADYIFDEDILLISEDGANLLARSTPIAFSVRGKVWVNNHAHVLRFSDLALQKYIEYFFAMISIEDYITGSTQPKLNQAKLNAMLIPVPSKERMDAYHSFIEQVDKSKVISQFVVEKAA
;
A
#
# COMPACT_ATOMS: atom_id res chain seq x y z
N MET A 1 -11.17 6.78 -35.03
CA MET A 1 -12.65 6.80 -34.93
C MET A 1 -13.03 6.57 -33.46
N ARG A 2 -14.16 7.14 -33.00
CA ARG A 2 -14.74 6.79 -31.68
C ARG A 2 -16.02 6.00 -31.90
N LYS A 3 -16.30 5.06 -31.00
CA LYS A 3 -17.50 4.22 -31.03
C LYS A 3 -18.20 4.27 -29.68
N PRO A 4 -19.51 4.31 -29.60
CA PRO A 4 -20.26 4.14 -28.36
C PRO A 4 -19.88 2.83 -27.65
N PHE A 5 -19.89 2.81 -26.31
CA PHE A 5 -19.60 1.59 -25.55
C PHE A 5 -20.46 0.40 -26.00
N GLU A 6 -21.75 0.62 -26.19
CA GLU A 6 -22.71 -0.43 -26.55
C GLU A 6 -22.51 -1.00 -27.98
N ASP A 7 -21.82 -0.27 -28.86
CA ASP A 7 -21.41 -0.79 -30.18
C ASP A 7 -20.17 -1.72 -30.10
N VAL A 8 -19.37 -1.55 -29.06
CA VAL A 8 -18.12 -2.28 -28.85
C VAL A 8 -18.30 -3.48 -27.92
N PHE A 9 -19.05 -3.30 -26.83
CA PHE A 9 -19.13 -4.28 -25.76
C PHE A 9 -20.56 -4.82 -25.53
N GLU A 10 -20.61 -6.03 -25.02
CA GLU A 10 -21.79 -6.64 -24.42
C GLU A 10 -21.47 -7.14 -23.01
N ASP A 11 -22.48 -7.13 -22.14
CA ASP A 11 -22.42 -7.65 -20.78
C ASP A 11 -22.76 -9.14 -20.78
N GLN A 12 -21.74 -9.99 -20.60
CA GLN A 12 -21.88 -11.45 -20.51
C GLN A 12 -21.83 -11.97 -19.06
N THR A 13 -22.01 -11.12 -18.07
CA THR A 13 -21.96 -11.49 -16.63
C THR A 13 -22.87 -12.68 -16.29
N LYS A 14 -23.99 -12.81 -16.97
CA LYS A 14 -24.97 -13.90 -16.74
C LYS A 14 -24.47 -15.29 -17.15
N LEU A 15 -23.41 -15.37 -17.94
CA LEU A 15 -22.81 -16.64 -18.39
C LEU A 15 -21.80 -17.22 -17.39
N GLY A 16 -21.41 -16.46 -16.39
CA GLY A 16 -20.49 -16.92 -15.35
C GLY A 16 -21.20 -17.16 -14.02
N THR A 17 -20.68 -18.10 -13.27
CA THR A 17 -21.18 -18.41 -11.93
C THR A 17 -20.42 -17.58 -10.87
N LYS A 18 -21.17 -17.05 -9.91
CA LYS A 18 -20.61 -16.35 -8.76
C LYS A 18 -20.23 -17.33 -7.66
N VAL A 19 -19.09 -17.06 -7.03
CA VAL A 19 -18.63 -17.71 -5.81
C VAL A 19 -18.73 -16.67 -4.69
N GLN A 20 -19.24 -17.09 -3.51
CA GLN A 20 -19.33 -16.19 -2.37
C GLN A 20 -17.97 -16.04 -1.68
N THR A 21 -17.76 -14.89 -1.00
CA THR A 21 -16.45 -14.57 -0.42
C THR A 21 -15.98 -15.58 0.64
N ASP A 22 -16.91 -16.20 1.37
CA ASP A 22 -16.63 -17.25 2.35
C ASP A 22 -16.23 -18.60 1.74
N GLU A 23 -16.39 -18.73 0.41
CA GLU A 23 -15.99 -19.92 -0.36
C GLU A 23 -14.65 -19.72 -1.10
N TYR A 24 -13.94 -18.60 -0.86
CA TYR A 24 -12.63 -18.36 -1.48
C TYR A 24 -11.55 -19.15 -0.73
N HIS A 25 -10.73 -19.85 -1.52
CA HIS A 25 -9.54 -20.54 -1.00
C HIS A 25 -8.28 -19.72 -1.34
N GLU A 26 -7.19 -19.96 -0.60
CA GLU A 26 -5.88 -19.39 -0.90
C GLU A 26 -5.22 -20.04 -2.15
N SER A 27 -5.63 -21.25 -2.48
CA SER A 27 -5.20 -22.00 -3.67
C SER A 27 -6.32 -22.91 -4.15
N GLY A 28 -6.31 -23.29 -5.44
CA GLY A 28 -7.33 -24.16 -6.05
C GLY A 28 -7.12 -24.29 -7.56
N ALA A 29 -7.96 -25.09 -8.19
CA ALA A 29 -7.88 -25.39 -9.62
C ALA A 29 -8.23 -24.19 -10.52
N HIS A 30 -9.11 -23.31 -10.07
CA HIS A 30 -9.62 -22.19 -10.86
C HIS A 30 -9.56 -20.89 -10.09
N ILE A 31 -9.23 -19.80 -10.81
CA ILE A 31 -9.18 -18.45 -10.25
C ILE A 31 -10.58 -17.87 -10.08
N ILE A 32 -10.73 -17.03 -9.05
CA ILE A 32 -11.90 -16.18 -8.83
C ILE A 32 -11.49 -14.74 -9.10
N VAL A 33 -12.26 -14.03 -9.93
CA VAL A 33 -12.04 -12.63 -10.26
C VAL A 33 -13.21 -11.80 -9.76
N ASP A 34 -12.95 -10.88 -8.85
CA ASP A 34 -13.92 -9.95 -8.28
C ASP A 34 -13.67 -8.50 -8.70
N GLN A 35 -14.37 -7.56 -8.07
CA GLN A 35 -14.20 -6.12 -8.28
C GLN A 35 -13.10 -5.48 -7.40
N GLY A 36 -12.36 -6.24 -6.59
CA GLY A 36 -11.30 -5.77 -5.70
C GLY A 36 -10.04 -5.35 -6.44
N GLN A 37 -9.03 -4.88 -5.70
CA GLN A 37 -7.76 -4.38 -6.25
C GLN A 37 -6.90 -5.49 -6.84
N GLU A 38 -6.90 -6.67 -6.21
CA GLU A 38 -6.08 -7.80 -6.64
C GLU A 38 -6.58 -8.38 -7.96
N GLN A 39 -5.66 -8.82 -8.82
CA GLN A 39 -6.01 -9.44 -10.10
C GLN A 39 -6.82 -10.73 -9.89
N ILE A 40 -6.42 -11.55 -8.92
CA ILE A 40 -7.08 -12.77 -8.47
C ILE A 40 -7.55 -12.52 -7.03
N ALA A 41 -8.84 -12.73 -6.78
CA ALA A 41 -9.45 -12.53 -5.46
C ALA A 41 -9.32 -13.77 -4.56
N GLY A 42 -9.16 -14.94 -5.16
CA GLY A 42 -9.04 -16.24 -4.52
C GLY A 42 -9.16 -17.37 -5.52
N TYR A 43 -9.30 -18.58 -5.03
CA TYR A 43 -9.39 -19.79 -5.85
C TYR A 43 -10.59 -20.63 -5.44
N THR A 44 -10.99 -21.56 -6.32
CA THR A 44 -12.02 -22.57 -6.07
C THR A 44 -11.72 -23.86 -6.82
N ASP A 45 -12.21 -24.99 -6.30
CA ASP A 45 -12.13 -26.28 -6.95
C ASP A 45 -13.44 -26.66 -7.65
N ARG A 46 -14.38 -25.72 -7.79
CA ARG A 46 -15.61 -25.94 -8.58
C ARG A 46 -15.27 -26.17 -10.03
N GLU A 47 -15.88 -27.18 -10.66
CA GLU A 47 -15.68 -27.46 -12.08
C GLU A 47 -16.82 -26.92 -12.95
N GLU A 48 -18.03 -26.81 -12.40
CA GLU A 48 -19.20 -26.38 -13.14
C GLU A 48 -19.43 -24.86 -13.03
N GLY A 49 -19.80 -24.24 -14.14
CA GLY A 49 -20.16 -22.83 -14.21
C GLY A 49 -18.99 -21.86 -14.38
N ILE A 50 -17.82 -22.36 -14.75
CA ILE A 50 -16.66 -21.54 -15.08
C ILE A 50 -16.94 -20.68 -16.33
N PHE A 51 -16.57 -19.41 -16.30
CA PHE A 51 -16.59 -18.55 -17.47
C PHE A 51 -15.36 -18.83 -18.34
N SER A 52 -15.57 -19.48 -19.49
CA SER A 52 -14.49 -19.96 -20.38
C SER A 52 -14.31 -19.14 -21.66
N THR A 53 -15.20 -18.18 -21.92
CA THR A 53 -15.10 -17.32 -23.11
C THR A 53 -14.09 -16.18 -22.88
N VAL A 54 -12.80 -16.52 -22.98
CA VAL A 54 -11.68 -15.60 -22.74
C VAL A 54 -10.96 -15.26 -24.06
N PRO A 55 -10.20 -14.14 -24.14
CA PRO A 55 -10.02 -13.12 -23.11
C PRO A 55 -11.30 -12.32 -22.84
N ALA A 56 -11.44 -11.81 -21.63
CA ALA A 56 -12.54 -10.95 -21.20
C ALA A 56 -12.02 -9.72 -20.44
N ILE A 57 -12.84 -8.69 -20.36
CA ILE A 57 -12.55 -7.53 -19.51
C ILE A 57 -13.57 -7.52 -18.37
N ILE A 58 -13.06 -7.41 -17.15
CA ILE A 58 -13.87 -7.28 -15.94
C ILE A 58 -13.98 -5.83 -15.57
N PHE A 59 -15.18 -5.38 -15.22
CA PHE A 59 -15.44 -4.07 -14.63
C PHE A 59 -16.07 -4.22 -13.25
N GLY A 60 -15.48 -3.59 -12.26
CA GLY A 60 -16.01 -3.49 -10.90
C GLY A 60 -17.05 -2.38 -10.81
N ASP A 61 -18.33 -2.76 -10.62
CA ASP A 61 -19.45 -1.82 -10.67
C ASP A 61 -19.42 -0.78 -9.53
N HIS A 62 -18.89 -1.14 -8.36
CA HIS A 62 -18.71 -0.22 -7.23
C HIS A 62 -17.32 0.41 -7.16
N THR A 63 -16.29 -0.30 -7.61
CA THR A 63 -14.88 0.11 -7.49
C THR A 63 -14.36 0.84 -8.72
N ARG A 64 -15.00 0.67 -9.90
CA ARG A 64 -14.57 1.14 -11.22
C ARG A 64 -13.24 0.49 -11.69
N ILE A 65 -12.78 -0.55 -11.00
CA ILE A 65 -11.58 -1.28 -11.35
C ILE A 65 -11.83 -2.05 -12.64
N ILE A 66 -10.85 -2.03 -13.53
CA ILE A 66 -10.89 -2.75 -14.81
C ILE A 66 -9.75 -3.76 -14.81
N LYS A 67 -10.09 -5.03 -15.06
CA LYS A 67 -9.14 -6.13 -15.15
C LYS A 67 -9.19 -6.78 -16.54
N PHE A 68 -8.05 -7.24 -17.01
CA PHE A 68 -7.94 -8.10 -18.19
C PHE A 68 -7.75 -9.53 -17.73
N VAL A 69 -8.56 -10.47 -18.25
CA VAL A 69 -8.52 -11.89 -17.89
C VAL A 69 -8.46 -12.73 -19.15
N ASP A 70 -7.44 -13.56 -19.28
CA ASP A 70 -7.14 -14.38 -20.45
C ASP A 70 -7.16 -15.90 -20.15
N GLU A 71 -7.50 -16.28 -18.93
CA GLU A 71 -7.74 -17.66 -18.52
C GLU A 71 -9.16 -17.85 -17.98
N PRO A 72 -9.74 -19.06 -18.04
CA PRO A 72 -11.06 -19.34 -17.47
C PRO A 72 -11.14 -19.01 -16.00
N PHE A 73 -12.27 -18.43 -15.55
CA PHE A 73 -12.43 -17.91 -14.20
C PHE A 73 -13.86 -18.04 -13.68
N PHE A 74 -14.01 -18.01 -12.37
CA PHE A 74 -15.28 -17.77 -11.69
C PHE A 74 -15.43 -16.30 -11.33
N LEU A 75 -16.67 -15.82 -11.33
CA LEU A 75 -16.95 -14.47 -10.85
C LEU A 75 -16.94 -14.48 -9.33
N GLY A 76 -16.30 -13.47 -8.74
CA GLY A 76 -16.45 -13.17 -7.33
C GLY A 76 -17.86 -12.67 -7.01
N ALA A 77 -18.08 -12.33 -5.74
CA ALA A 77 -19.35 -11.84 -5.22
C ALA A 77 -19.91 -10.62 -6.00
N ASP A 78 -20.90 -9.94 -5.50
CA ASP A 78 -21.61 -8.90 -6.24
C ASP A 78 -20.72 -7.76 -6.78
N GLY A 79 -21.19 -7.12 -7.87
CA GLY A 79 -20.54 -5.94 -8.46
C GLY A 79 -19.56 -6.23 -9.60
N VAL A 80 -19.41 -7.48 -10.02
CA VAL A 80 -18.59 -7.85 -11.18
C VAL A 80 -19.42 -7.73 -12.47
N LYS A 81 -18.84 -7.15 -13.52
CA LYS A 81 -19.36 -7.13 -14.89
C LYS A 81 -18.35 -7.75 -15.84
N VAL A 82 -18.79 -8.70 -16.65
CA VAL A 82 -17.96 -9.36 -17.68
C VAL A 82 -18.26 -8.73 -19.02
N LEU A 83 -17.27 -8.08 -19.62
CA LEU A 83 -17.39 -7.37 -20.89
C LEU A 83 -16.74 -8.14 -22.02
N ARG A 84 -17.52 -8.44 -23.06
CA ARG A 84 -17.04 -9.07 -24.29
C ARG A 84 -17.15 -8.11 -25.45
N CYS A 85 -16.18 -8.14 -26.36
CA CYS A 85 -16.23 -7.33 -27.57
C CYS A 85 -17.11 -7.98 -28.63
N LYS A 86 -18.01 -7.18 -29.21
CA LYS A 86 -18.89 -7.59 -30.33
C LYS A 86 -18.18 -7.57 -31.68
N LEU A 87 -17.06 -6.84 -31.77
CA LEU A 87 -16.37 -6.61 -33.04
C LEU A 87 -15.43 -7.78 -33.36
N PRO A 88 -15.40 -8.27 -34.59
CA PRO A 88 -14.51 -9.38 -34.98
C PRO A 88 -13.04 -8.93 -34.94
N GLY A 89 -12.14 -9.83 -34.55
CA GLY A 89 -10.70 -9.58 -34.49
C GLY A 89 -10.28 -8.55 -33.47
N ALA A 90 -11.07 -8.37 -32.41
CA ALA A 90 -10.82 -7.36 -31.39
C ALA A 90 -9.54 -7.61 -30.60
N ASN A 91 -8.72 -6.59 -30.47
CA ASN A 91 -7.58 -6.60 -29.57
C ASN A 91 -8.05 -6.27 -28.14
N TYR A 92 -8.30 -7.31 -27.34
CA TYR A 92 -8.79 -7.17 -25.96
C TYR A 92 -7.80 -6.44 -25.04
N ARG A 93 -6.50 -6.58 -25.30
CA ARG A 93 -5.48 -5.85 -24.53
C ARG A 93 -5.56 -4.35 -24.78
N TYR A 94 -5.78 -3.96 -26.04
CA TYR A 94 -6.06 -2.57 -26.40
C TYR A 94 -7.34 -2.05 -25.71
N LEU A 95 -8.42 -2.83 -25.80
CA LEU A 95 -9.71 -2.45 -25.22
C LEU A 95 -9.63 -2.28 -23.69
N TYR A 96 -8.87 -3.13 -23.01
CA TYR A 96 -8.56 -2.99 -21.60
C TYR A 96 -7.93 -1.62 -21.30
N TYR A 97 -6.92 -1.20 -22.06
CA TYR A 97 -6.30 0.12 -21.87
C TYR A 97 -7.24 1.26 -22.23
N ALA A 98 -8.04 1.13 -23.28
CA ALA A 98 -9.01 2.12 -23.70
C ALA A 98 -10.07 2.38 -22.60
N LEU A 99 -10.53 1.34 -21.92
CA LEU A 99 -11.46 1.45 -20.80
C LEU A 99 -10.80 2.04 -19.55
N ARG A 100 -9.55 1.69 -19.24
CA ARG A 100 -8.80 2.31 -18.14
C ARG A 100 -8.59 3.81 -18.32
N TYR A 101 -8.47 4.27 -19.56
CA TYR A 101 -8.38 5.69 -19.89
C TYR A 101 -9.72 6.41 -19.83
N ALA A 102 -10.83 5.68 -19.80
CA ALA A 102 -12.18 6.24 -19.79
C ALA A 102 -12.44 6.99 -18.47
N LYS A 103 -13.00 8.21 -18.59
CA LYS A 103 -13.36 9.02 -17.42
C LYS A 103 -14.73 8.61 -16.89
N ILE A 104 -14.75 7.80 -15.86
CA ILE A 104 -15.96 7.38 -15.16
C ILE A 104 -16.07 8.20 -13.88
N PRO A 105 -17.16 8.96 -13.66
CA PRO A 105 -17.36 9.77 -12.45
C PRO A 105 -17.24 8.92 -11.18
N ASN A 106 -16.62 9.47 -10.15
CA ASN A 106 -16.66 8.89 -8.81
C ASN A 106 -17.87 9.49 -8.06
N THR A 107 -18.91 8.71 -7.87
CA THR A 107 -20.12 9.13 -7.16
C THR A 107 -20.25 8.47 -5.78
N GLY A 108 -19.12 8.05 -5.18
CA GLY A 108 -19.10 7.32 -3.92
C GLY A 108 -19.47 5.85 -4.10
N TYR A 109 -20.05 5.23 -3.05
CA TYR A 109 -20.47 3.82 -3.10
C TYR A 109 -21.77 3.66 -3.88
N ASN A 110 -21.66 3.73 -5.20
CA ASN A 110 -22.75 3.58 -6.15
C ASN A 110 -22.39 2.57 -7.25
N ARG A 111 -23.39 2.18 -8.05
CA ARG A 111 -23.17 1.37 -9.25
C ARG A 111 -22.77 2.27 -10.41
N HIS A 112 -21.59 2.04 -10.97
CA HIS A 112 -20.96 2.87 -11.99
C HIS A 112 -21.12 2.34 -13.43
N PHE A 113 -21.67 1.15 -13.61
CA PHE A 113 -21.81 0.55 -14.94
C PHE A 113 -22.65 1.41 -15.90
N LYS A 114 -23.66 2.14 -15.37
CA LYS A 114 -24.43 3.08 -16.18
C LYS A 114 -23.56 4.18 -16.80
N TRP A 115 -22.56 4.67 -16.08
CA TRP A 115 -21.63 5.69 -16.57
C TRP A 115 -20.61 5.13 -17.56
N LEU A 116 -20.22 3.86 -17.40
CA LEU A 116 -19.36 3.18 -18.35
C LEU A 116 -20.07 3.02 -19.71
N LYS A 117 -21.37 2.78 -19.73
CA LYS A 117 -22.17 2.68 -20.98
C LYS A 117 -22.22 3.98 -21.78
N GLU A 118 -22.03 5.13 -21.16
CA GLU A 118 -22.02 6.45 -21.81
C GLU A 118 -20.65 6.79 -22.43
N VAL A 119 -19.62 5.97 -22.21
CA VAL A 119 -18.27 6.26 -22.67
C VAL A 119 -18.13 6.04 -24.18
N GLN A 120 -17.36 6.94 -24.81
CA GLN A 120 -16.93 6.80 -26.21
C GLN A 120 -15.55 6.15 -26.28
N ILE A 121 -15.49 4.96 -26.82
CA ILE A 121 -14.25 4.16 -26.96
C ILE A 121 -13.50 4.64 -28.21
N ALA A 122 -12.24 5.05 -28.03
CA ALA A 122 -11.34 5.27 -29.17
C ALA A 122 -11.07 3.92 -29.84
N TYR A 123 -11.30 3.82 -31.15
CA TYR A 123 -11.14 2.56 -31.89
C TYR A 123 -10.34 2.81 -33.18
N PRO A 124 -8.99 2.91 -33.08
CA PRO A 124 -8.14 3.03 -34.26
C PRO A 124 -8.05 1.70 -35.04
N ASP A 125 -7.32 1.71 -36.15
CA ASP A 125 -7.03 0.48 -36.91
C ASP A 125 -6.16 -0.49 -36.09
N ALA A 126 -6.11 -1.76 -36.54
CA ALA A 126 -5.45 -2.86 -35.83
C ALA A 126 -3.96 -2.56 -35.58
N LYS A 127 -3.24 -2.02 -36.56
CA LYS A 127 -1.83 -1.68 -36.45
C LYS A 127 -1.58 -0.68 -35.32
N ARG A 128 -2.40 0.37 -35.26
CA ARG A 128 -2.30 1.38 -34.21
C ARG A 128 -2.67 0.85 -32.85
N GLN A 129 -3.64 -0.09 -32.77
CA GLN A 129 -3.96 -0.78 -31.51
C GLN A 129 -2.75 -1.58 -31.02
N GLU A 130 -2.07 -2.33 -31.87
CA GLU A 130 -0.86 -3.11 -31.54
C GLU A 130 0.29 -2.23 -31.06
N GLU A 131 0.55 -1.10 -31.74
CA GLU A 131 1.57 -0.13 -31.32
C GLU A 131 1.28 0.39 -29.92
N ILE A 132 0.04 0.80 -29.63
CA ILE A 132 -0.38 1.29 -28.32
C ILE A 132 -0.20 0.21 -27.24
N VAL A 133 -0.63 -1.03 -27.51
CA VAL A 133 -0.49 -2.15 -26.57
C VAL A 133 0.97 -2.42 -26.29
N SER A 134 1.84 -2.45 -27.30
CA SER A 134 3.26 -2.70 -27.13
C SER A 134 3.91 -1.69 -26.17
N VAL A 135 3.59 -0.41 -26.34
CA VAL A 135 4.12 0.66 -25.48
C VAL A 135 3.55 0.53 -24.03
N LEU A 136 2.24 0.37 -23.89
CA LEU A 136 1.60 0.36 -22.56
C LEU A 136 1.92 -0.93 -21.79
N ASP A 137 2.05 -2.07 -22.45
CA ASP A 137 2.53 -3.31 -21.84
C ASP A 137 3.99 -3.18 -21.38
N GLY A 138 4.84 -2.52 -22.17
CA GLY A 138 6.20 -2.21 -21.81
C GLY A 138 6.27 -1.37 -20.52
N ILE A 139 5.50 -0.29 -20.46
CA ILE A 139 5.40 0.58 -19.27
C ILE A 139 4.88 -0.22 -18.06
N SER A 140 3.81 -1.00 -18.23
CA SER A 140 3.23 -1.82 -17.16
C SER A 140 4.22 -2.84 -16.58
N LYS A 141 5.03 -3.47 -17.45
CA LYS A 141 6.11 -4.38 -17.02
C LYS A 141 7.19 -3.64 -16.21
N ILE A 142 7.56 -2.44 -16.62
CA ILE A 142 8.55 -1.62 -15.88
C ILE A 142 8.00 -1.25 -14.51
N ILE A 143 6.74 -0.78 -14.42
CA ILE A 143 6.10 -0.44 -13.14
C ILE A 143 6.08 -1.66 -12.21
N ALA A 144 5.62 -2.81 -12.69
CA ALA A 144 5.57 -4.05 -11.91
C ALA A 144 6.96 -4.51 -11.45
N ALA A 145 7.99 -4.34 -12.29
CA ALA A 145 9.37 -4.66 -11.92
C ALA A 145 9.88 -3.71 -10.82
N ARG A 146 9.59 -2.41 -10.90
CA ARG A 146 9.98 -1.43 -9.88
C ARG A 146 9.26 -1.66 -8.55
N GLN A 147 7.98 -2.01 -8.57
CA GLN A 147 7.25 -2.39 -7.36
C GLN A 147 7.83 -3.64 -6.70
N ARG A 148 8.19 -4.67 -7.48
CA ARG A 148 8.89 -5.85 -6.95
C ARG A 148 10.26 -5.49 -6.37
N GLN A 149 11.01 -4.61 -7.02
CA GLN A 149 12.29 -4.13 -6.51
C GLN A 149 12.14 -3.40 -5.17
N LEU A 150 11.14 -2.52 -5.02
CA LEU A 150 10.88 -1.83 -3.75
C LEU A 150 10.59 -2.84 -2.63
N ARG A 151 9.72 -3.82 -2.87
CA ARG A 151 9.44 -4.88 -1.88
C ARG A 151 10.67 -5.71 -1.52
N ALA A 152 11.52 -6.03 -2.51
CA ALA A 152 12.76 -6.76 -2.28
C ALA A 152 13.77 -5.94 -1.44
N LEU A 153 13.85 -4.62 -1.66
CA LEU A 153 14.69 -3.73 -0.86
C LEU A 153 14.19 -3.62 0.60
N ASP A 154 12.87 -3.58 0.83
CA ASP A 154 12.30 -3.61 2.18
C ASP A 154 12.62 -4.93 2.90
N THR A 155 12.51 -6.06 2.18
CA THR A 155 12.89 -7.38 2.70
C THR A 155 14.38 -7.44 3.03
N LEU A 156 15.22 -6.88 2.17
CA LEU A 156 16.66 -6.84 2.35
C LEU A 156 17.06 -6.05 3.62
N ILE A 157 16.42 -4.93 3.89
CA ILE A 157 16.66 -4.15 5.11
C ILE A 157 16.35 -4.98 6.36
N LYS A 158 15.21 -5.69 6.37
CA LYS A 158 14.82 -6.56 7.49
C LYS A 158 15.78 -7.74 7.67
N ALA A 159 16.17 -8.39 6.57
CA ALA A 159 17.14 -9.49 6.61
C ALA A 159 18.51 -9.04 7.14
N ARG A 160 18.96 -7.85 6.70
CA ARG A 160 20.22 -7.27 7.18
C ARG A 160 20.16 -6.89 8.66
N PHE A 161 18.99 -6.42 9.14
CA PHE A 161 18.79 -6.19 10.58
C PHE A 161 19.03 -7.48 11.39
N VAL A 162 18.39 -8.58 11.01
CA VAL A 162 18.56 -9.87 11.71
C VAL A 162 19.98 -10.40 11.62
N GLU A 163 20.63 -10.28 10.46
CA GLU A 163 22.04 -10.69 10.27
C GLU A 163 22.98 -9.92 11.19
N MET A 164 22.78 -8.62 11.33
CA MET A 164 23.69 -7.76 12.10
C MET A 164 23.41 -7.75 13.59
N PHE A 165 22.15 -7.87 13.99
CA PHE A 165 21.72 -7.66 15.39
C PHE A 165 21.11 -8.90 16.03
N GLY A 166 20.85 -9.95 15.25
CA GLY A 166 20.12 -11.13 15.69
C GLY A 166 18.61 -10.93 15.73
N ASP A 167 17.92 -11.92 16.26
CA ASP A 167 16.48 -11.83 16.51
C ASP A 167 16.19 -10.84 17.66
N PRO A 168 15.49 -9.73 17.45
CA PRO A 168 15.24 -8.72 18.47
C PRO A 168 14.30 -9.19 19.59
N VAL A 169 13.44 -10.19 19.32
CA VAL A 169 12.49 -10.74 20.31
C VAL A 169 13.25 -11.59 21.33
N THR A 170 14.08 -12.51 20.86
CA THR A 170 14.87 -13.42 21.72
C THR A 170 16.17 -12.78 22.21
N ASN A 171 16.60 -11.68 21.58
CA ASN A 171 17.95 -11.09 21.79
C ASN A 171 19.06 -12.13 21.58
N SER A 172 19.02 -12.85 20.47
CA SER A 172 19.87 -14.01 20.20
C SER A 172 21.37 -13.73 20.22
N MET A 173 21.77 -12.46 20.15
CA MET A 173 23.18 -12.03 20.26
C MET A 173 23.55 -11.54 21.66
N ASN A 174 22.63 -11.61 22.63
CA ASN A 174 22.84 -11.21 24.04
C ASN A 174 23.32 -9.77 24.23
N TRP A 175 22.76 -8.83 23.42
CA TRP A 175 23.03 -7.40 23.64
C TRP A 175 22.55 -6.94 25.02
N GLU A 176 23.25 -5.96 25.62
CA GLU A 176 22.80 -5.31 26.85
C GLU A 176 21.44 -4.66 26.62
N LYS A 177 20.48 -4.92 27.52
CA LYS A 177 19.16 -4.30 27.47
C LYS A 177 19.14 -3.01 28.28
N LYS A 178 18.69 -1.93 27.65
CA LYS A 178 18.53 -0.62 28.30
C LYS A 178 17.05 -0.19 28.28
N ARG A 179 16.66 0.56 29.28
CA ARG A 179 15.32 1.15 29.27
C ARG A 179 15.21 2.16 28.13
N PHE A 180 14.05 2.17 27.46
CA PHE A 180 13.82 3.04 26.32
C PHE A 180 14.01 4.54 26.65
N ASP A 181 13.53 4.98 27.82
CA ASP A 181 13.68 6.37 28.29
C ASP A 181 15.14 6.80 28.52
N SER A 182 16.07 5.87 28.63
CA SER A 182 17.50 6.18 28.71
C SER A 182 18.19 6.36 27.36
N LEU A 183 17.51 6.05 26.26
CA LEU A 183 18.07 6.06 24.89
C LEU A 183 17.73 7.32 24.11
N CYS A 184 16.69 8.05 24.51
CA CYS A 184 16.18 9.20 23.79
C CYS A 184 15.59 10.24 24.71
N GLU A 185 15.42 11.45 24.20
CA GLU A 185 14.65 12.51 24.85
C GLU A 185 13.20 12.48 24.32
N ASN A 186 12.25 12.45 25.24
CA ASN A 186 10.83 12.53 24.89
C ASN A 186 10.39 13.99 24.76
N LEU A 187 9.88 14.36 23.59
CA LEU A 187 9.41 15.70 23.25
C LEU A 187 7.88 15.82 23.20
N ASP A 188 7.15 14.85 23.75
CA ASP A 188 5.68 14.82 23.73
C ASP A 188 5.03 16.09 24.28
N GLY A 189 5.66 16.74 25.26
CA GLY A 189 5.17 17.99 25.81
C GLY A 189 5.13 19.18 24.84
N ARG A 190 5.84 19.08 23.71
CA ARG A 190 5.84 20.11 22.64
C ARG A 190 4.74 19.91 21.61
N ARG A 191 4.10 18.73 21.57
CA ARG A 191 3.03 18.43 20.63
C ARG A 191 1.83 19.36 20.82
N ARG A 192 1.17 19.71 19.69
CA ARG A 192 -0.05 20.54 19.71
C ARG A 192 -1.03 20.00 18.68
N PRO A 193 -2.15 19.37 19.09
CA PRO A 193 -3.19 18.99 18.15
C PRO A 193 -3.90 20.23 17.61
N ILE A 194 -4.20 20.23 16.32
CA ILE A 194 -5.04 21.25 15.66
C ILE A 194 -6.24 20.52 15.07
N THR A 195 -7.46 20.99 15.38
CA THR A 195 -8.67 20.42 14.79
C THR A 195 -8.68 20.64 13.27
N SER A 196 -9.35 19.79 12.52
CA SER A 196 -9.35 19.89 11.04
C SER A 196 -9.89 21.23 10.53
N THR A 197 -10.81 21.85 11.28
CA THR A 197 -11.41 23.16 10.96
C THR A 197 -10.47 24.33 11.20
N ASP A 198 -9.50 24.18 12.10
CA ASP A 198 -8.61 25.26 12.53
C ASP A 198 -7.23 25.17 11.83
N ARG A 199 -7.02 24.16 10.97
CA ARG A 199 -5.80 24.02 10.21
C ARG A 199 -5.74 25.04 9.09
N ILE A 200 -4.71 25.86 9.09
CA ILE A 200 -4.39 26.75 7.98
C ILE A 200 -3.50 25.98 7.02
N ALA A 201 -3.95 25.79 5.78
CA ALA A 201 -3.19 25.07 4.76
C ALA A 201 -1.83 25.73 4.47
N GLY A 202 -0.78 24.92 4.28
CA GLY A 202 0.55 25.40 4.03
C GLY A 202 1.53 24.29 3.60
N PRO A 203 2.86 24.57 3.59
CA PRO A 203 3.83 23.63 3.06
C PRO A 203 4.32 22.56 4.05
N TYR A 204 4.06 22.70 5.35
CA TYR A 204 4.66 21.84 6.36
C TYR A 204 3.79 20.63 6.66
N PRO A 205 4.35 19.41 6.64
CA PRO A 205 3.57 18.20 6.92
C PRO A 205 3.09 18.16 8.36
N TYR A 206 1.83 17.78 8.53
CA TYR A 206 1.16 17.57 9.83
C TYR A 206 1.02 16.07 10.06
N TYR A 207 1.73 15.54 11.05
CA TYR A 207 1.82 14.12 11.35
C TYR A 207 0.82 13.67 12.40
N GLY A 208 0.23 12.48 12.15
CA GLY A 208 -0.54 11.68 13.09
C GLY A 208 0.16 10.37 13.43
N ALA A 209 -0.61 9.41 13.98
CA ALA A 209 -0.12 8.10 14.39
C ALA A 209 0.52 7.27 13.26
N SER A 210 0.05 7.40 12.03
CA SER A 210 0.43 6.54 10.91
C SER A 210 1.04 7.31 9.72
N GLY A 211 1.55 8.51 9.95
CA GLY A 211 2.16 9.34 8.92
C GLY A 211 1.50 10.71 8.75
N ILE A 212 1.68 11.31 7.57
CA ILE A 212 1.14 12.63 7.23
C ILE A 212 -0.38 12.55 7.08
N VAL A 213 -1.10 13.38 7.82
CA VAL A 213 -2.56 13.49 7.75
C VAL A 213 -3.03 14.79 7.10
N ASP A 214 -2.15 15.80 7.03
CA ASP A 214 -2.44 17.11 6.42
C ASP A 214 -1.15 17.90 6.16
N HIS A 215 -1.29 19.12 5.60
CA HIS A 215 -0.20 20.10 5.48
C HIS A 215 -0.67 21.44 6.05
N VAL A 216 0.16 22.07 6.89
CA VAL A 216 -0.17 23.29 7.64
C VAL A 216 0.83 24.43 7.38
N ALA A 217 0.42 25.66 7.73
CA ALA A 217 1.17 26.88 7.43
C ALA A 217 2.37 27.09 8.36
N ASP A 218 2.47 26.38 9.50
CA ASP A 218 3.52 26.54 10.49
C ASP A 218 4.04 25.19 10.96
N TYR A 219 5.13 25.18 11.74
CA TYR A 219 5.79 23.97 12.26
C TYR A 219 6.17 24.14 13.73
N ILE A 220 6.34 23.03 14.45
CA ILE A 220 6.79 23.02 15.87
C ILE A 220 8.11 22.27 16.08
N PHE A 221 8.54 21.49 15.10
CA PHE A 221 9.85 20.82 15.10
C PHE A 221 10.61 21.19 13.82
N ASP A 222 11.92 21.36 13.93
CA ASP A 222 12.85 21.54 12.81
C ASP A 222 14.14 20.76 13.14
N GLU A 223 14.02 19.45 13.21
CA GLU A 223 15.06 18.56 13.69
C GLU A 223 14.83 17.12 13.19
N ASP A 224 15.83 16.24 13.35
CA ASP A 224 15.67 14.80 13.11
C ASP A 224 15.01 14.16 14.32
N ILE A 225 13.82 13.58 14.15
CA ILE A 225 13.02 12.94 15.21
C ILE A 225 12.50 11.58 14.74
N LEU A 226 12.25 10.69 15.70
CA LEU A 226 11.50 9.47 15.51
C LEU A 226 10.08 9.66 16.02
N LEU A 227 9.10 9.37 15.19
CA LEU A 227 7.72 9.29 15.62
C LEU A 227 7.35 7.83 15.87
N ILE A 228 6.70 7.55 16.99
CA ILE A 228 6.13 6.23 17.32
C ILE A 228 4.64 6.41 17.58
N SER A 229 3.80 5.62 16.92
CA SER A 229 2.35 5.64 17.08
C SER A 229 1.97 5.53 18.58
N GLU A 230 1.16 6.47 19.08
CA GLU A 230 0.67 6.42 20.46
C GLU A 230 -0.66 5.67 20.56
N ASP A 231 -1.55 5.78 19.56
CA ASP A 231 -2.86 5.14 19.55
C ASP A 231 -3.34 4.76 18.16
N GLY A 232 -4.43 4.01 18.11
CA GLY A 232 -5.11 3.59 16.88
C GLY A 232 -4.94 2.11 16.53
N ALA A 233 -5.85 1.62 15.68
CA ALA A 233 -5.90 0.22 15.27
C ALA A 233 -4.60 -0.27 14.60
N ASN A 234 -3.83 0.63 13.98
CA ASN A 234 -2.56 0.29 13.32
C ASN A 234 -1.48 -0.23 14.27
N LEU A 235 -1.56 0.06 15.57
CA LEU A 235 -0.64 -0.51 16.58
C LEU A 235 -0.65 -2.04 16.57
N LEU A 236 -1.80 -2.65 16.26
CA LEU A 236 -1.99 -4.10 16.16
C LEU A 236 -2.01 -4.57 14.69
N ALA A 237 -2.73 -3.87 13.82
CA ALA A 237 -2.90 -4.25 12.42
C ALA A 237 -1.60 -4.17 11.59
N ARG A 238 -0.67 -3.29 11.97
CA ARG A 238 0.64 -3.11 11.29
C ARG A 238 0.55 -2.91 9.78
N SER A 239 -0.55 -2.33 9.30
CA SER A 239 -0.75 -2.02 7.88
C SER A 239 0.21 -0.93 7.37
N THR A 240 0.67 -0.06 8.28
CA THR A 240 1.74 0.92 8.07
C THR A 240 2.77 0.84 9.20
N PRO A 241 4.01 1.33 8.99
CA PRO A 241 5.00 1.41 10.07
C PRO A 241 4.43 2.17 11.29
N ILE A 242 4.70 1.66 12.49
CA ILE A 242 4.33 2.35 13.75
C ILE A 242 5.46 3.22 14.29
N ALA A 243 6.67 3.07 13.76
CA ALA A 243 7.83 3.90 14.07
C ALA A 243 8.43 4.39 12.75
N PHE A 244 8.65 5.67 12.59
CA PHE A 244 9.19 6.26 11.37
C PHE A 244 9.95 7.55 11.66
N SER A 245 11.13 7.70 11.06
CA SER A 245 11.96 8.90 11.15
C SER A 245 11.38 10.05 10.32
N VAL A 246 11.44 11.23 10.86
CA VAL A 246 11.00 12.48 10.23
C VAL A 246 12.12 13.52 10.37
N ARG A 247 12.32 14.34 9.33
CA ARG A 247 13.38 15.36 9.28
C ARG A 247 12.83 16.73 8.88
N GLY A 248 13.41 17.77 9.49
CA GLY A 248 13.14 19.16 9.14
C GLY A 248 11.85 19.71 9.73
N LYS A 249 11.22 20.66 9.03
CA LYS A 249 10.08 21.42 9.53
C LYS A 249 8.78 20.65 9.46
N VAL A 250 8.24 20.26 10.62
CA VAL A 250 7.04 19.45 10.73
C VAL A 250 6.18 19.86 11.92
N TRP A 251 4.90 19.52 11.86
CA TRP A 251 3.97 19.61 12.96
C TRP A 251 3.52 18.20 13.37
N VAL A 252 3.46 17.91 14.66
CA VAL A 252 3.04 16.59 15.16
C VAL A 252 1.88 16.78 16.14
N ASN A 253 0.83 15.97 15.98
CA ASN A 253 -0.31 15.92 16.87
C ASN A 253 -0.06 14.99 18.09
N ASN A 254 -1.08 14.77 18.91
CA ASN A 254 -1.01 13.96 20.13
C ASN A 254 -1.20 12.45 19.90
N HIS A 255 -1.25 11.98 18.63
CA HIS A 255 -1.42 10.56 18.30
C HIS A 255 -0.09 9.84 18.00
N ALA A 256 1.03 10.54 18.07
CA ALA A 256 2.37 9.97 17.95
C ALA A 256 3.29 10.52 19.03
N HIS A 257 4.09 9.65 19.66
CA HIS A 257 5.23 10.06 20.49
C HIS A 257 6.30 10.69 19.62
N VAL A 258 6.93 11.74 20.15
CA VAL A 258 8.02 12.47 19.49
C VAL A 258 9.31 12.26 20.28
N LEU A 259 10.29 11.65 19.64
CA LEU A 259 11.51 11.21 20.30
C LEU A 259 12.74 11.76 19.56
N ARG A 260 13.65 12.35 20.30
CA ARG A 260 14.93 12.83 19.80
C ARG A 260 16.07 11.93 20.30
N PHE A 261 16.90 11.49 19.36
CA PHE A 261 18.09 10.70 19.66
C PHE A 261 19.32 11.57 19.45
N SER A 262 20.35 11.33 20.25
CA SER A 262 21.66 11.98 20.07
C SER A 262 22.45 11.42 18.89
N ASP A 263 22.03 10.27 18.36
CA ASP A 263 22.71 9.53 17.31
C ASP A 263 21.68 8.99 16.29
N LEU A 264 21.82 9.37 15.02
CA LEU A 264 20.94 8.93 13.95
C LEU A 264 21.02 7.41 13.67
N ALA A 265 22.18 6.79 13.93
CA ALA A 265 22.30 5.35 13.78
C ALA A 265 21.49 4.58 14.83
N LEU A 266 21.49 5.08 16.08
CA LEU A 266 20.61 4.56 17.13
C LEU A 266 19.13 4.81 16.78
N GLN A 267 18.77 6.00 16.30
CA GLN A 267 17.40 6.31 15.87
C GLN A 267 16.95 5.33 14.79
N LYS A 268 17.77 5.07 13.77
CA LYS A 268 17.45 4.12 12.70
C LYS A 268 17.37 2.67 13.19
N TYR A 269 18.26 2.28 14.11
CA TYR A 269 18.17 0.97 14.75
C TYR A 269 16.82 0.81 15.48
N ILE A 270 16.39 1.80 16.26
CA ILE A 270 15.12 1.77 16.99
C ILE A 270 13.92 1.75 16.04
N GLU A 271 13.94 2.53 14.96
CA GLU A 271 12.89 2.51 13.94
C GLU A 271 12.64 1.08 13.41
N TYR A 272 13.70 0.39 13.00
CA TYR A 272 13.58 -0.98 12.48
C TYR A 272 13.39 -2.03 13.58
N PHE A 273 13.86 -1.81 14.78
CA PHE A 273 13.54 -2.64 15.94
C PHE A 273 12.02 -2.71 16.16
N PHE A 274 11.33 -1.58 16.15
CA PHE A 274 9.86 -1.54 16.25
C PHE A 274 9.14 -2.17 15.06
N ALA A 275 9.76 -2.21 13.89
CA ALA A 275 9.22 -2.90 12.73
C ALA A 275 9.30 -4.44 12.83
N MET A 276 10.15 -4.97 13.74
CA MET A 276 10.46 -6.39 13.88
C MET A 276 9.82 -7.06 15.09
N ILE A 277 9.37 -6.30 16.10
CA ILE A 277 8.79 -6.84 17.33
C ILE A 277 7.26 -6.69 17.38
N SER A 278 6.56 -7.57 18.11
CA SER A 278 5.21 -7.29 18.61
C SER A 278 5.30 -6.37 19.82
N ILE A 279 4.32 -5.46 19.93
CA ILE A 279 4.17 -4.57 21.09
C ILE A 279 2.87 -4.84 21.85
N GLU A 280 2.19 -5.95 21.58
CA GLU A 280 0.89 -6.29 22.18
C GLU A 280 0.92 -6.25 23.70
N ASP A 281 1.97 -6.74 24.34
CA ASP A 281 2.16 -6.75 25.80
C ASP A 281 2.26 -5.33 26.41
N TYR A 282 2.53 -4.33 25.59
CA TYR A 282 2.63 -2.93 26.00
C TYR A 282 1.39 -2.11 25.66
N ILE A 283 0.44 -2.70 24.91
CA ILE A 283 -0.78 -2.02 24.51
C ILE A 283 -1.80 -2.05 25.65
N THR A 284 -2.47 -0.92 25.84
CA THR A 284 -3.60 -0.76 26.75
C THR A 284 -4.84 -0.32 25.99
N GLY A 285 -6.02 -0.49 26.57
CA GLY A 285 -7.30 -0.10 25.96
C GLY A 285 -7.87 -1.18 25.03
N SER A 286 -9.07 -1.66 25.36
CA SER A 286 -9.77 -2.72 24.59
C SER A 286 -10.44 -2.20 23.33
N THR A 287 -10.98 -0.97 23.36
CA THR A 287 -11.72 -0.37 22.24
C THR A 287 -10.79 0.41 21.30
N GLN A 288 -9.82 1.11 21.87
CA GLN A 288 -8.79 1.85 21.12
C GLN A 288 -7.42 1.44 21.65
N PRO A 289 -6.64 0.65 20.89
CA PRO A 289 -5.27 0.29 21.28
C PRO A 289 -4.43 1.52 21.55
N LYS A 290 -3.69 1.53 22.66
CA LYS A 290 -2.84 2.66 23.06
C LYS A 290 -1.52 2.19 23.64
N LEU A 291 -0.41 2.69 23.10
CA LEU A 291 0.93 2.61 23.67
C LEU A 291 1.19 3.93 24.42
N ASN A 292 0.93 3.96 25.72
CA ASN A 292 1.18 5.16 26.49
C ASN A 292 2.66 5.37 26.82
N GLN A 293 3.04 6.62 27.14
CA GLN A 293 4.43 7.00 27.41
C GLN A 293 5.09 6.16 28.51
N ALA A 294 4.34 5.81 29.57
CA ALA A 294 4.91 5.04 30.67
C ALA A 294 5.29 3.62 30.24
N LYS A 295 4.44 2.99 29.40
CA LYS A 295 4.72 1.67 28.82
C LYS A 295 5.88 1.72 27.83
N LEU A 296 5.89 2.71 26.95
CA LEU A 296 6.99 2.93 26.02
C LEU A 296 8.32 3.12 26.75
N ASN A 297 8.37 4.01 27.75
CA ASN A 297 9.56 4.29 28.54
C ASN A 297 10.11 3.08 29.28
N ALA A 298 9.23 2.17 29.72
CA ALA A 298 9.60 0.96 30.45
C ALA A 298 10.10 -0.18 29.57
N MET A 299 9.99 -0.09 28.24
CA MET A 299 10.47 -1.13 27.33
C MET A 299 11.98 -1.35 27.47
N LEU A 300 12.38 -2.61 27.49
CA LEU A 300 13.79 -2.99 27.52
C LEU A 300 14.27 -3.29 26.10
N ILE A 301 15.14 -2.45 25.59
CA ILE A 301 15.66 -2.50 24.23
C ILE A 301 17.07 -3.10 24.25
N PRO A 302 17.34 -4.20 23.49
CA PRO A 302 18.69 -4.64 23.23
C PRO A 302 19.46 -3.56 22.48
N VAL A 303 20.62 -3.14 22.97
CA VAL A 303 21.41 -2.06 22.35
C VAL A 303 22.70 -2.63 21.81
N PRO A 304 22.84 -2.78 20.47
CA PRO A 304 24.08 -3.21 19.83
C PRO A 304 25.23 -2.22 20.00
N SER A 305 26.44 -2.63 19.59
CA SER A 305 27.57 -1.70 19.57
C SER A 305 27.35 -0.59 18.55
N LYS A 306 27.94 0.58 18.84
CA LYS A 306 27.83 1.77 17.97
C LYS A 306 28.32 1.46 16.54
N GLU A 307 29.41 0.76 16.40
CA GLU A 307 30.00 0.41 15.10
C GLU A 307 29.03 -0.39 14.23
N ARG A 308 28.26 -1.31 14.84
CA ARG A 308 27.25 -2.08 14.11
C ARG A 308 26.04 -1.23 13.71
N MET A 309 25.60 -0.34 14.58
CA MET A 309 24.50 0.60 14.26
C MET A 309 24.92 1.59 13.16
N ASP A 310 26.14 2.13 13.19
CA ASP A 310 26.69 2.99 12.14
C ASP A 310 26.76 2.27 10.79
N ALA A 311 27.24 1.02 10.78
CA ALA A 311 27.30 0.21 9.57
C ALA A 311 25.92 -0.10 9.01
N TYR A 312 24.93 -0.37 9.86
CA TYR A 312 23.55 -0.59 9.45
C TYR A 312 22.91 0.69 8.90
N HIS A 313 23.12 1.84 9.55
CA HIS A 313 22.65 3.13 9.09
C HIS A 313 23.21 3.45 7.69
N SER A 314 24.51 3.30 7.49
CA SER A 314 25.15 3.49 6.19
C SER A 314 24.57 2.56 5.10
N PHE A 315 24.24 1.33 5.45
CA PHE A 315 23.58 0.38 4.55
C PHE A 315 22.17 0.87 4.18
N ILE A 316 21.37 1.33 5.16
CA ILE A 316 20.02 1.87 4.90
C ILE A 316 20.09 3.06 3.96
N GLU A 317 21.02 4.01 4.19
CA GLU A 317 21.17 5.17 3.30
C GLU A 317 21.46 4.78 1.84
N GLN A 318 22.23 3.71 1.60
CA GLN A 318 22.49 3.20 0.25
C GLN A 318 21.22 2.58 -0.36
N VAL A 319 20.44 1.83 0.44
CA VAL A 319 19.20 1.24 -0.01
C VAL A 319 18.15 2.31 -0.30
N ASP A 320 18.03 3.34 0.54
CA ASP A 320 17.08 4.43 0.36
C ASP A 320 17.38 5.25 -0.90
N LYS A 321 18.65 5.50 -1.22
CA LYS A 321 19.05 6.10 -2.53
C LYS A 321 18.56 5.27 -3.71
N SER A 322 18.62 3.92 -3.59
CA SER A 322 18.14 3.01 -4.63
C SER A 322 16.60 3.00 -4.72
N LYS A 323 15.88 3.17 -3.58
CA LYS A 323 14.42 3.27 -3.55
C LYS A 323 13.90 4.52 -4.24
N VAL A 324 14.54 5.68 -4.06
CA VAL A 324 14.09 6.96 -4.64
C VAL A 324 13.86 6.86 -6.15
N ILE A 325 14.78 6.24 -6.89
CA ILE A 325 14.65 6.06 -8.35
C ILE A 325 13.43 5.18 -8.68
N SER A 326 13.23 4.10 -7.93
CA SER A 326 12.13 3.17 -8.17
C SER A 326 10.77 3.76 -7.82
N GLN A 327 10.68 4.52 -6.72
CA GLN A 327 9.47 5.24 -6.29
C GLN A 327 9.06 6.29 -7.31
N PHE A 328 10.01 7.11 -7.79
CA PHE A 328 9.73 8.14 -8.80
C PHE A 328 9.06 7.56 -10.05
N VAL A 329 9.55 6.39 -10.54
CA VAL A 329 8.95 5.72 -11.70
C VAL A 329 7.52 5.26 -11.41
N VAL A 330 7.26 4.69 -10.23
CA VAL A 330 5.93 4.20 -9.85
C VAL A 330 4.93 5.35 -9.69
N GLU A 331 5.32 6.43 -9.00
CA GLU A 331 4.46 7.59 -8.75
C GLU A 331 4.08 8.36 -10.03
N LYS A 332 5.02 8.46 -10.99
CA LYS A 332 4.75 9.16 -12.27
C LYS A 332 3.88 8.36 -13.22
N ALA A 333 3.71 7.07 -12.96
CA ALA A 333 2.95 6.16 -13.81
C ALA A 333 1.58 5.78 -13.22
N ALA A 334 1.29 6.14 -11.97
CA ALA A 334 -0.01 5.99 -11.32
C ALA A 334 -0.94 7.18 -11.65
#